data_812bd095f59bb49ae3bc62ddf6b5b2cb
#
_entry.id   812bd095f59bb49ae3bc62ddf6b5b2cb
#
_cell.length_a   1.000
_cell.length_b   1.000
_cell.length_c   1.000
_cell.angle_alpha   90.00
_cell.angle_beta   90.00
_cell.angle_gamma   90.00
#
_symmetry.space_group_name_H-M   'P 1'
#
loop_
_entity.id
_entity.type
_entity.pdbx_description
1 polymer ?
#
loop_
_entity_poly.entity_id
_entity_poly.type
_entity_poly.pdbx_seq_one_letter_code
_entity_poly.pdbx_strand_id
1 'polypeptide(L)'
;ENVQIDAFSSIHDDVIIGEGTHIHSNVTIYPGTRIGNNCEIFPGAVIGVIPQDLKFEGEYTTVEIGDNTKIRECVTIHRGTKDRMKTSIGSNCLLMTYVHVAHDCKIGDNVILASYTGLSGHVIIDDYAILEGKVAAQQFVHIGKHAFIGGASLIRKDVPPYIKAAREPLTFAGVNSVGLRRRGFTDEQVREIEDIYRVLYVQNSNVSTGISLIKSSIIDSDIRKEILSFVENSDKGIIRGII
;
A
#
# COMPACT_ATOMS: atom_id res chain seq x y z
N GLU A 1 -20.87 19.16 -3.75
CA GLU A 1 -22.33 18.91 -3.84
C GLU A 1 -22.62 17.45 -3.51
N ASN A 2 -23.88 17.13 -3.12
CA ASN A 2 -24.36 15.75 -2.83
C ASN A 2 -23.52 14.97 -1.78
N VAL A 3 -22.86 15.63 -0.85
CA VAL A 3 -22.22 14.97 0.30
C VAL A 3 -23.29 14.57 1.30
N GLN A 4 -23.25 13.31 1.75
CA GLN A 4 -24.13 12.82 2.82
C GLN A 4 -23.32 12.61 4.09
N ILE A 5 -23.82 13.09 5.22
CA ILE A 5 -23.22 12.88 6.55
C ILE A 5 -24.31 12.39 7.48
N ASP A 6 -24.15 11.17 7.97
CA ASP A 6 -25.10 10.56 8.89
C ASP A 6 -24.89 11.05 10.33
N ALA A 7 -25.88 10.82 11.17
CA ALA A 7 -25.91 11.31 12.56
C ALA A 7 -24.72 10.82 13.41
N PHE A 8 -24.38 11.61 14.44
CA PHE A 8 -23.30 11.32 15.40
C PHE A 8 -21.88 11.31 14.83
N SER A 9 -21.68 11.81 13.62
CA SER A 9 -20.35 12.01 13.07
C SER A 9 -19.79 13.38 13.46
N SER A 10 -18.50 13.44 13.76
CA SER A 10 -17.78 14.66 14.13
C SER A 10 -16.83 15.05 13.00
N ILE A 11 -17.14 16.15 12.34
CA ILE A 11 -16.29 16.75 11.30
C ILE A 11 -15.70 18.03 11.85
N HIS A 12 -14.38 18.08 11.95
CA HIS A 12 -13.68 19.25 12.48
C HIS A 12 -13.50 20.34 11.41
N ASP A 13 -13.03 21.50 11.84
CA ASP A 13 -12.65 22.58 10.94
C ASP A 13 -11.49 22.12 10.02
N ASP A 14 -11.31 22.80 8.90
CA ASP A 14 -10.28 22.49 7.91
C ASP A 14 -10.36 21.07 7.33
N VAL A 15 -11.58 20.56 7.13
CA VAL A 15 -11.85 19.31 6.42
C VAL A 15 -12.48 19.63 5.06
N ILE A 16 -11.99 18.97 4.00
CA ILE A 16 -12.59 19.04 2.66
C ILE A 16 -13.09 17.66 2.27
N ILE A 17 -14.35 17.59 1.83
CA ILE A 17 -15.01 16.35 1.39
C ILE A 17 -15.53 16.56 -0.02
N GLY A 18 -15.10 15.69 -0.93
CA GLY A 18 -15.48 15.72 -2.35
C GLY A 18 -16.93 15.32 -2.60
N GLU A 19 -17.39 15.61 -3.79
CA GLU A 19 -18.76 15.41 -4.24
C GLU A 19 -19.17 13.93 -4.16
N GLY A 20 -20.42 13.65 -3.80
CA GLY A 20 -20.99 12.30 -3.74
C GLY A 20 -20.45 11.40 -2.62
N THR A 21 -19.58 11.92 -1.77
CA THR A 21 -19.01 11.14 -0.65
C THR A 21 -20.03 10.96 0.46
N HIS A 22 -20.08 9.73 1.01
CA HIS A 22 -20.96 9.37 2.13
C HIS A 22 -20.14 9.09 3.39
N ILE A 23 -20.37 9.87 4.42
CA ILE A 23 -19.85 9.68 5.78
C ILE A 23 -20.95 9.03 6.61
N HIS A 24 -20.80 7.76 6.95
CA HIS A 24 -21.74 7.04 7.81
C HIS A 24 -21.71 7.56 9.26
N SER A 25 -22.60 7.04 10.10
CA SER A 25 -22.71 7.45 11.50
C SER A 25 -21.46 7.12 12.33
N ASN A 26 -21.22 7.92 13.38
CA ASN A 26 -20.11 7.70 14.32
C ASN A 26 -18.69 7.73 13.68
N VAL A 27 -18.47 8.53 12.66
CA VAL A 27 -17.17 8.80 12.06
C VAL A 27 -16.57 10.06 12.68
N THR A 28 -15.25 10.08 12.88
CA THR A 28 -14.54 11.28 13.32
C THR A 28 -13.47 11.66 12.30
N ILE A 29 -13.53 12.91 11.80
CA ILE A 29 -12.59 13.44 10.81
C ILE A 29 -11.94 14.70 11.38
N TYR A 30 -10.62 14.64 11.55
CA TYR A 30 -9.79 15.68 12.15
C TYR A 30 -9.29 16.72 11.12
N PRO A 31 -8.81 17.90 11.59
CA PRO A 31 -8.30 18.96 10.73
C PRO A 31 -7.17 18.49 9.79
N GLY A 32 -7.07 19.11 8.62
CA GLY A 32 -6.06 18.77 7.60
C GLY A 32 -6.45 17.57 6.74
N THR A 33 -7.67 17.04 6.87
CA THR A 33 -8.14 15.91 6.06
C THR A 33 -8.78 16.38 4.75
N ARG A 34 -8.40 15.74 3.64
CA ARG A 34 -8.90 15.98 2.29
C ARG A 34 -9.39 14.66 1.71
N ILE A 35 -10.69 14.52 1.52
CA ILE A 35 -11.34 13.31 0.99
C ILE A 35 -11.83 13.62 -0.41
N GLY A 36 -11.54 12.76 -1.36
CA GLY A 36 -11.97 12.85 -2.75
C GLY A 36 -13.46 12.62 -2.96
N ASN A 37 -13.84 12.45 -4.22
CA ASN A 37 -15.22 12.26 -4.63
C ASN A 37 -15.69 10.80 -4.49
N ASN A 38 -16.99 10.60 -4.29
CA ASN A 38 -17.63 9.29 -4.26
C ASN A 38 -16.99 8.29 -3.29
N CYS A 39 -16.39 8.77 -2.22
CA CYS A 39 -15.84 7.94 -1.15
C CYS A 39 -16.94 7.46 -0.22
N GLU A 40 -16.67 6.37 0.50
CA GLU A 40 -17.60 5.82 1.48
C GLU A 40 -16.84 5.51 2.78
N ILE A 41 -17.21 6.21 3.87
CA ILE A 41 -16.52 6.14 5.17
C ILE A 41 -17.46 5.52 6.19
N PHE A 42 -17.11 4.36 6.70
CA PHE A 42 -17.97 3.53 7.55
C PHE A 42 -17.83 3.83 9.05
N PRO A 43 -18.80 3.37 9.87
CA PRO A 43 -18.87 3.72 11.29
C PRO A 43 -17.61 3.39 12.08
N GLY A 44 -17.27 4.28 12.99
CA GLY A 44 -16.11 4.14 13.87
C GLY A 44 -14.78 4.46 13.22
N ALA A 45 -14.74 4.82 11.93
CA ALA A 45 -13.51 5.29 11.29
C ALA A 45 -13.04 6.61 11.90
N VAL A 46 -11.71 6.75 12.10
CA VAL A 46 -11.07 7.93 12.67
C VAL A 46 -9.96 8.39 11.74
N ILE A 47 -10.12 9.56 11.13
CA ILE A 47 -9.24 10.05 10.06
C ILE A 47 -8.60 11.36 10.43
N GLY A 48 -7.28 11.50 10.19
CA GLY A 48 -6.56 12.75 10.37
C GLY A 48 -6.07 13.01 11.80
N VAL A 49 -6.06 12.00 12.66
CA VAL A 49 -5.49 12.13 14.02
C VAL A 49 -4.00 12.48 13.95
N ILE A 50 -3.51 13.17 14.96
CA ILE A 50 -2.08 13.44 15.12
C ILE A 50 -1.27 12.14 15.09
N PRO A 51 -0.03 12.18 14.56
CA PRO A 51 0.86 11.02 14.55
C PRO A 51 1.10 10.44 15.94
N GLN A 52 1.23 9.11 16.03
CA GLN A 52 1.72 8.41 17.21
C GLN A 52 3.26 8.36 17.19
N ASP A 53 3.88 9.48 16.86
CA ASP A 53 5.32 9.66 16.84
C ASP A 53 5.73 10.66 17.92
N LEU A 54 6.63 10.25 18.81
CA LEU A 54 7.14 11.10 19.89
C LEU A 54 7.90 12.36 19.41
N LYS A 55 8.27 12.40 18.14
CA LYS A 55 8.93 13.53 17.49
C LYS A 55 7.96 14.55 16.91
N PHE A 56 6.65 14.26 16.91
CA PHE A 56 5.64 15.19 16.41
C PHE A 56 5.53 16.39 17.34
N GLU A 57 5.74 17.60 16.81
CA GLU A 57 5.80 18.86 17.56
C GLU A 57 4.55 19.74 17.34
N GLY A 58 3.52 19.21 16.66
CA GLY A 58 2.27 19.95 16.39
C GLY A 58 2.25 20.65 15.04
N GLU A 59 3.16 20.31 14.15
CA GLU A 59 3.23 20.86 12.80
C GLU A 59 1.94 20.61 12.01
N TYR A 60 1.59 21.55 11.12
CA TYR A 60 0.44 21.40 10.23
C TYR A 60 0.75 20.41 9.13
N THR A 61 0.06 19.27 9.18
CA THR A 61 0.21 18.18 8.22
C THR A 61 -1.16 17.64 7.81
N THR A 62 -1.23 16.86 6.73
CA THR A 62 -2.49 16.45 6.11
C THR A 62 -2.66 14.94 6.00
N VAL A 63 -3.92 14.54 5.78
CA VAL A 63 -4.31 13.26 5.18
C VAL A 63 -5.01 13.56 3.86
N GLU A 64 -4.60 12.89 2.80
CA GLU A 64 -5.22 12.99 1.47
C GLU A 64 -5.75 11.62 1.05
N ILE A 65 -7.02 11.54 0.65
CA ILE A 65 -7.69 10.32 0.21
C ILE A 65 -8.27 10.56 -1.17
N GLY A 66 -7.89 9.73 -2.14
CA GLY A 66 -8.36 9.80 -3.51
C GLY A 66 -9.81 9.34 -3.69
N ASP A 67 -10.31 9.51 -4.91
CA ASP A 67 -11.71 9.26 -5.27
C ASP A 67 -12.11 7.77 -5.17
N ASN A 68 -13.41 7.51 -4.99
CA ASN A 68 -14.01 6.17 -4.98
C ASN A 68 -13.40 5.21 -3.95
N THR A 69 -12.71 5.71 -2.93
CA THR A 69 -12.07 4.89 -1.89
C THR A 69 -13.06 4.57 -0.78
N LYS A 70 -13.04 3.30 -0.35
CA LYS A 70 -13.89 2.80 0.74
C LYS A 70 -13.06 2.56 1.98
N ILE A 71 -13.45 3.22 3.07
CA ILE A 71 -12.82 3.11 4.38
C ILE A 71 -13.82 2.47 5.33
N ARG A 72 -13.58 1.20 5.66
CA ARG A 72 -14.49 0.38 6.45
C ARG A 72 -14.40 0.70 7.95
N GLU A 73 -15.18 -0.06 8.71
CA GLU A 73 -15.44 0.18 10.13
C GLU A 73 -14.14 0.20 10.95
N CYS A 74 -14.06 1.17 11.86
CA CYS A 74 -12.95 1.30 12.81
C CYS A 74 -11.55 1.40 12.19
N VAL A 75 -11.45 1.84 10.94
CA VAL A 75 -10.16 2.17 10.32
C VAL A 75 -9.59 3.43 10.97
N THR A 76 -8.28 3.46 11.20
CA THR A 76 -7.58 4.64 11.70
C THR A 76 -6.53 5.10 10.72
N ILE A 77 -6.51 6.41 10.40
CA ILE A 77 -5.55 7.02 9.49
C ILE A 77 -4.96 8.25 10.15
N HIS A 78 -3.66 8.25 10.38
CA HIS A 78 -2.94 9.36 10.99
C HIS A 78 -2.36 10.28 9.93
N ARG A 79 -2.37 11.60 10.19
CA ARG A 79 -1.74 12.58 9.31
C ARG A 79 -0.23 12.47 9.31
N GLY A 80 0.45 13.15 8.38
CA GLY A 80 1.90 13.13 8.27
C GLY A 80 2.64 13.82 9.40
N THR A 81 3.95 13.69 9.39
CA THR A 81 4.89 14.48 10.20
C THR A 81 5.62 15.50 9.33
N LYS A 82 6.55 16.26 9.91
CA LYS A 82 7.42 17.20 9.18
C LYS A 82 8.27 16.54 8.07
N ASP A 83 8.37 15.22 8.04
CA ASP A 83 9.18 14.51 7.04
C ASP A 83 8.50 14.51 5.66
N ARG A 84 7.25 14.07 5.57
CA ARG A 84 6.50 14.07 4.29
C ARG A 84 5.34 15.06 4.26
N MET A 85 5.05 15.73 5.36
CA MET A 85 3.95 16.66 5.54
C MET A 85 2.56 16.08 5.32
N LYS A 86 2.46 14.82 4.86
CA LYS A 86 1.18 14.16 4.60
C LYS A 86 1.24 12.64 4.65
N THR A 87 0.09 12.04 4.96
CA THR A 87 -0.25 10.64 4.66
C THR A 87 -1.19 10.63 3.47
N SER A 88 -0.95 9.79 2.46
CA SER A 88 -1.78 9.76 1.25
C SER A 88 -2.27 8.36 0.93
N ILE A 89 -3.54 8.28 0.51
CA ILE A 89 -4.22 7.08 0.01
C ILE A 89 -4.78 7.42 -1.36
N GLY A 90 -4.50 6.59 -2.34
CA GLY A 90 -4.96 6.76 -3.71
C GLY A 90 -6.46 6.51 -3.90
N SER A 91 -6.85 6.46 -5.15
CA SER A 91 -8.23 6.27 -5.59
C SER A 91 -8.58 4.78 -5.72
N ASN A 92 -9.88 4.46 -5.65
CA ASN A 92 -10.42 3.10 -5.82
C ASN A 92 -9.85 2.09 -4.81
N CYS A 93 -9.41 2.54 -3.66
CA CYS A 93 -8.86 1.68 -2.60
C CYS A 93 -9.96 1.09 -1.71
N LEU A 94 -9.66 -0.05 -1.10
CA LEU A 94 -10.49 -0.67 -0.07
C LEU A 94 -9.65 -0.91 1.18
N LEU A 95 -9.94 -0.16 2.23
CA LEU A 95 -9.41 -0.38 3.57
C LEU A 95 -10.47 -1.09 4.40
N MET A 96 -10.28 -2.39 4.67
CA MET A 96 -11.25 -3.19 5.42
C MET A 96 -11.19 -2.89 6.93
N THR A 97 -12.06 -3.51 7.68
CA THR A 97 -12.25 -3.23 9.12
C THR A 97 -10.97 -3.32 9.92
N TYR A 98 -10.79 -2.36 10.84
CA TYR A 98 -9.63 -2.30 11.75
C TYR A 98 -8.27 -2.14 11.06
N VAL A 99 -8.21 -1.67 9.82
CA VAL A 99 -6.94 -1.28 9.20
C VAL A 99 -6.38 -0.05 9.91
N HIS A 100 -5.07 -0.06 10.16
CA HIS A 100 -4.34 1.09 10.68
C HIS A 100 -3.32 1.60 9.66
N VAL A 101 -3.37 2.90 9.35
CA VAL A 101 -2.39 3.60 8.51
C VAL A 101 -1.73 4.67 9.36
N ALA A 102 -0.46 4.46 9.70
CA ALA A 102 0.32 5.43 10.46
C ALA A 102 0.77 6.62 9.56
N HIS A 103 1.46 7.56 10.18
CA HIS A 103 1.93 8.80 9.56
C HIS A 103 2.86 8.59 8.36
N ASP A 104 2.85 9.53 7.43
CA ASP A 104 3.75 9.56 6.26
C ASP A 104 3.68 8.34 5.33
N CYS A 105 2.63 7.51 5.46
CA CYS A 105 2.40 6.44 4.50
C CYS A 105 1.97 7.00 3.14
N LYS A 106 2.41 6.33 2.07
CA LYS A 106 1.97 6.58 0.70
C LYS A 106 1.37 5.31 0.13
N ILE A 107 0.06 5.32 -0.11
CA ILE A 107 -0.68 4.19 -0.68
C ILE A 107 -1.17 4.60 -2.06
N GLY A 108 -0.85 3.81 -3.08
CA GLY A 108 -1.24 4.02 -4.47
C GLY A 108 -2.71 3.73 -4.74
N ASP A 109 -3.06 3.68 -6.02
CA ASP A 109 -4.43 3.43 -6.48
C ASP A 109 -4.78 1.94 -6.49
N ASN A 110 -6.08 1.63 -6.33
CA ASN A 110 -6.61 0.27 -6.42
C ASN A 110 -6.00 -0.71 -5.40
N VAL A 111 -5.50 -0.21 -4.28
CA VAL A 111 -4.92 -1.02 -3.21
C VAL A 111 -6.01 -1.60 -2.32
N ILE A 112 -5.83 -2.86 -1.91
CA ILE A 112 -6.72 -3.53 -0.95
C ILE A 112 -5.91 -3.86 0.30
N LEU A 113 -6.33 -3.31 1.44
CA LEU A 113 -5.85 -3.66 2.76
C LEU A 113 -6.95 -4.44 3.48
N ALA A 114 -6.75 -5.74 3.64
CA ALA A 114 -7.74 -6.57 4.33
C ALA A 114 -7.72 -6.35 5.85
N SER A 115 -8.72 -6.87 6.53
CA SER A 115 -8.99 -6.58 7.94
C SER A 115 -7.78 -6.81 8.84
N TYR A 116 -7.61 -5.88 9.80
CA TYR A 116 -6.50 -5.88 10.76
C TYR A 116 -5.11 -5.69 10.15
N THR A 117 -4.98 -5.21 8.92
CA THR A 117 -3.68 -4.80 8.38
C THR A 117 -3.18 -3.56 9.11
N GLY A 118 -1.93 -3.60 9.59
CA GLY A 118 -1.27 -2.49 10.27
C GLY A 118 -0.05 -2.00 9.50
N LEU A 119 -0.06 -0.71 9.13
CA LEU A 119 1.07 -0.05 8.48
C LEU A 119 1.76 0.88 9.48
N SER A 120 3.03 0.64 9.77
CA SER A 120 3.86 1.61 10.51
C SER A 120 4.18 2.82 9.65
N GLY A 121 4.78 3.87 10.24
CA GLY A 121 5.09 5.10 9.53
C GLY A 121 5.96 4.92 8.27
N HIS A 122 5.80 5.80 7.29
CA HIS A 122 6.59 5.86 6.05
C HIS A 122 6.47 4.65 5.11
N VAL A 123 5.53 3.75 5.32
CA VAL A 123 5.29 2.62 4.40
C VAL A 123 4.82 3.16 3.04
N ILE A 124 5.40 2.59 1.97
CA ILE A 124 4.98 2.86 0.59
C ILE A 124 4.32 1.59 0.05
N ILE A 125 3.15 1.76 -0.53
CA ILE A 125 2.43 0.68 -1.22
C ILE A 125 2.08 1.20 -2.61
N ASP A 126 2.58 0.54 -3.64
CA ASP A 126 2.28 0.91 -5.02
C ASP A 126 0.92 0.34 -5.47
N ASP A 127 0.48 0.80 -6.65
CA ASP A 127 -0.84 0.50 -7.19
C ASP A 127 -1.15 -1.00 -7.27
N TYR A 128 -2.42 -1.33 -7.09
CA TYR A 128 -2.94 -2.69 -7.22
C TYR A 128 -2.36 -3.74 -6.25
N ALA A 129 -1.60 -3.33 -5.25
CA ALA A 129 -1.13 -4.25 -4.22
C ALA A 129 -2.30 -4.72 -3.35
N ILE A 130 -2.23 -5.97 -2.89
CA ILE A 130 -3.22 -6.58 -1.97
C ILE A 130 -2.48 -7.13 -0.77
N LEU A 131 -2.85 -6.66 0.41
CA LEU A 131 -2.39 -7.19 1.68
C LEU A 131 -3.56 -7.93 2.34
N GLU A 132 -3.42 -9.23 2.54
CA GLU A 132 -4.44 -10.04 3.21
C GLU A 132 -4.52 -9.74 4.72
N GLY A 133 -5.53 -10.29 5.38
CA GLY A 133 -5.83 -9.98 6.78
C GLY A 133 -4.66 -10.21 7.75
N LYS A 134 -4.56 -9.34 8.76
CA LYS A 134 -3.53 -9.39 9.82
C LYS A 134 -2.09 -9.23 9.33
N VAL A 135 -1.88 -8.63 8.17
CA VAL A 135 -0.53 -8.25 7.70
C VAL A 135 -0.04 -7.05 8.51
N ALA A 136 1.23 -7.07 8.92
CA ALA A 136 1.88 -5.94 9.55
C ALA A 136 3.13 -5.52 8.77
N ALA A 137 3.26 -4.22 8.46
CA ALA A 137 4.38 -3.67 7.73
C ALA A 137 5.25 -2.78 8.62
N GLN A 138 6.54 -3.08 8.67
CA GLN A 138 7.53 -2.28 9.40
C GLN A 138 7.74 -0.92 8.72
N GLN A 139 8.17 0.08 9.50
CA GLN A 139 8.51 1.41 8.97
C GLN A 139 9.46 1.37 7.78
N PHE A 140 9.21 2.25 6.81
CA PHE A 140 10.03 2.47 5.62
C PHE A 140 10.08 1.31 4.63
N VAL A 141 9.24 0.28 4.76
CA VAL A 141 9.16 -0.75 3.72
C VAL A 141 8.40 -0.25 2.51
N HIS A 142 8.82 -0.72 1.34
CA HIS A 142 8.17 -0.47 0.07
C HIS A 142 7.58 -1.77 -0.48
N ILE A 143 6.29 -1.75 -0.83
CA ILE A 143 5.55 -2.87 -1.41
C ILE A 143 5.21 -2.50 -2.83
N GLY A 144 5.81 -3.22 -3.78
CA GLY A 144 5.71 -2.96 -5.20
C GLY A 144 4.32 -3.27 -5.77
N LYS A 145 4.08 -2.70 -6.91
CA LYS A 145 2.84 -2.74 -7.68
C LYS A 145 2.40 -4.18 -7.97
N HIS A 146 1.08 -4.43 -7.87
CA HIS A 146 0.49 -5.75 -8.04
C HIS A 146 1.01 -6.85 -7.09
N ALA A 147 1.76 -6.52 -6.06
CA ALA A 147 2.16 -7.50 -5.05
C ALA A 147 0.96 -8.06 -4.29
N PHE A 148 1.03 -9.33 -3.93
CA PHE A 148 0.03 -10.01 -3.12
C PHE A 148 0.70 -10.58 -1.87
N ILE A 149 0.31 -10.10 -0.70
CA ILE A 149 0.89 -10.51 0.57
C ILE A 149 -0.08 -11.44 1.29
N GLY A 150 0.34 -12.65 1.57
CA GLY A 150 -0.45 -13.65 2.30
C GLY A 150 -0.77 -13.20 3.73
N GLY A 151 -1.91 -13.66 4.25
CA GLY A 151 -2.40 -13.27 5.57
C GLY A 151 -1.44 -13.58 6.72
N ALA A 152 -1.55 -12.81 7.78
CA ALA A 152 -0.72 -12.90 8.99
C ALA A 152 0.80 -12.76 8.75
N SER A 153 1.21 -12.14 7.66
CA SER A 153 2.63 -11.91 7.32
C SER A 153 3.20 -10.67 8.00
N LEU A 154 4.49 -10.75 8.38
CA LEU A 154 5.27 -9.62 8.88
C LEU A 154 6.24 -9.13 7.80
N ILE A 155 6.04 -7.91 7.29
CA ILE A 155 6.85 -7.32 6.24
C ILE A 155 7.97 -6.49 6.88
N ARG A 156 9.22 -6.97 6.78
CA ARG A 156 10.41 -6.31 7.35
C ARG A 156 11.41 -5.84 6.28
N LYS A 157 11.18 -6.22 5.02
CA LYS A 157 11.97 -5.86 3.84
C LYS A 157 11.05 -5.49 2.69
N ASP A 158 11.59 -4.85 1.68
CA ASP A 158 10.82 -4.45 0.51
C ASP A 158 10.33 -5.66 -0.27
N VAL A 159 9.10 -5.55 -0.78
CA VAL A 159 8.47 -6.60 -1.57
C VAL A 159 8.41 -6.16 -3.03
N PRO A 160 9.15 -6.80 -3.93
CA PRO A 160 9.16 -6.42 -5.34
C PRO A 160 7.78 -6.51 -6.01
N PRO A 161 7.58 -5.80 -7.15
CA PRO A 161 6.30 -5.79 -7.85
C PRO A 161 5.92 -7.15 -8.42
N TYR A 162 4.62 -7.37 -8.69
CA TYR A 162 4.05 -8.52 -9.40
C TYR A 162 4.12 -9.88 -8.71
N ILE A 163 4.67 -9.98 -7.51
CA ILE A 163 4.87 -11.25 -6.82
C ILE A 163 3.82 -11.56 -5.77
N LYS A 164 3.74 -12.81 -5.39
CA LYS A 164 3.16 -13.26 -4.13
C LYS A 164 4.27 -13.41 -3.11
N ALA A 165 4.01 -12.95 -1.88
CA ALA A 165 4.90 -13.15 -0.74
C ALA A 165 4.10 -13.75 0.42
N ALA A 166 4.66 -14.76 1.08
CA ALA A 166 4.03 -15.45 2.20
C ALA A 166 5.09 -16.09 3.11
N ARG A 167 4.65 -16.72 4.19
CA ARG A 167 5.47 -17.44 5.19
C ARG A 167 6.10 -16.50 6.24
N GLU A 168 6.73 -17.09 7.24
CA GLU A 168 7.54 -16.40 8.24
C GLU A 168 8.94 -17.09 8.29
N PRO A 169 10.02 -16.39 8.02
CA PRO A 169 10.06 -15.00 7.51
C PRO A 169 9.41 -14.85 6.13
N LEU A 170 8.91 -13.66 5.82
CA LEU A 170 8.27 -13.36 4.54
C LEU A 170 9.22 -13.63 3.37
N THR A 171 8.81 -14.49 2.44
CA THR A 171 9.61 -14.90 1.28
C THR A 171 8.80 -14.84 -0.01
N PHE A 172 9.50 -14.82 -1.13
CA PHE A 172 8.91 -14.97 -2.46
C PHE A 172 8.15 -16.30 -2.56
N ALA A 173 6.89 -16.24 -2.98
CA ALA A 173 6.00 -17.40 -3.14
C ALA A 173 5.48 -17.56 -4.58
N GLY A 174 6.25 -17.04 -5.54
CA GLY A 174 5.90 -17.06 -6.96
C GLY A 174 5.35 -15.72 -7.47
N VAL A 175 5.09 -15.65 -8.77
CA VAL A 175 4.47 -14.50 -9.42
C VAL A 175 2.96 -14.49 -9.16
N ASN A 176 2.36 -13.32 -9.06
CA ASN A 176 0.91 -13.14 -8.89
C ASN A 176 0.15 -13.36 -10.21
N SER A 177 0.45 -14.43 -10.92
CA SER A 177 -0.02 -14.71 -12.28
C SER A 177 -1.54 -14.63 -12.42
N VAL A 178 -2.31 -15.10 -11.43
CA VAL A 178 -3.78 -15.02 -11.42
C VAL A 178 -4.25 -13.57 -11.31
N GLY A 179 -3.68 -12.81 -10.39
CA GLY A 179 -4.02 -11.39 -10.20
C GLY A 179 -3.68 -10.55 -11.43
N LEU A 180 -2.53 -10.81 -12.05
CA LEU A 180 -2.08 -10.12 -13.26
C LEU A 180 -3.02 -10.38 -14.43
N ARG A 181 -3.38 -11.64 -14.72
CA ARG A 181 -4.32 -11.99 -15.79
C ARG A 181 -5.70 -11.35 -15.59
N ARG A 182 -6.20 -11.31 -14.36
CA ARG A 182 -7.47 -10.64 -14.05
C ARG A 182 -7.43 -9.14 -14.32
N ARG A 183 -6.23 -8.54 -14.35
CA ARG A 183 -6.00 -7.11 -14.66
C ARG A 183 -5.53 -6.86 -16.08
N GLY A 184 -5.66 -7.86 -16.98
CA GLY A 184 -5.42 -7.72 -18.41
C GLY A 184 -3.99 -7.93 -18.87
N PHE A 185 -3.09 -8.41 -18.02
CA PHE A 185 -1.75 -8.81 -18.46
C PHE A 185 -1.84 -10.02 -19.39
N THR A 186 -1.12 -9.98 -20.51
CA THR A 186 -1.05 -11.09 -21.45
C THR A 186 -0.22 -12.25 -20.88
N ASP A 187 -0.40 -13.45 -21.45
CA ASP A 187 0.40 -14.60 -21.02
C ASP A 187 1.90 -14.41 -21.30
N GLU A 188 2.25 -13.64 -22.34
CA GLU A 188 3.63 -13.26 -22.65
C GLU A 188 4.22 -12.38 -21.55
N GLN A 189 3.49 -11.36 -21.12
CA GLN A 189 3.92 -10.49 -20.02
C GLN A 189 4.07 -11.24 -18.69
N VAL A 190 3.13 -12.14 -18.40
CA VAL A 190 3.21 -12.98 -17.19
C VAL A 190 4.43 -13.90 -17.24
N ARG A 191 4.70 -14.54 -18.40
CA ARG A 191 5.90 -15.36 -18.58
C ARG A 191 7.20 -14.57 -18.46
N GLU A 192 7.25 -13.37 -19.01
CA GLU A 192 8.39 -12.47 -18.86
C GLU A 192 8.69 -12.18 -17.38
N ILE A 193 7.66 -11.84 -16.59
CA ILE A 193 7.79 -11.62 -15.15
C ILE A 193 8.28 -12.89 -14.45
N GLU A 194 7.75 -14.06 -14.81
CA GLU A 194 8.16 -15.35 -14.25
C GLU A 194 9.64 -15.66 -14.56
N ASP A 195 10.11 -15.34 -15.77
CA ASP A 195 11.49 -15.53 -16.17
C ASP A 195 12.45 -14.62 -15.40
N ILE A 196 12.09 -13.34 -15.23
CA ILE A 196 12.87 -12.39 -14.44
C ILE A 196 13.02 -12.88 -12.99
N TYR A 197 11.93 -13.28 -12.35
CA TYR A 197 11.98 -13.74 -10.96
C TYR A 197 12.58 -15.12 -10.78
N ARG A 198 12.55 -15.97 -11.80
CA ARG A 198 13.31 -17.23 -11.82
C ARG A 198 14.82 -16.96 -11.79
N VAL A 199 15.30 -16.03 -12.59
CA VAL A 199 16.71 -15.61 -12.58
C VAL A 199 17.06 -14.98 -11.22
N LEU A 200 16.22 -14.08 -10.70
CA LEU A 200 16.51 -13.34 -9.47
C LEU A 200 16.53 -14.23 -8.22
N TYR A 201 15.56 -15.15 -8.08
CA TYR A 201 15.29 -15.86 -6.83
C TYR A 201 15.56 -17.37 -6.86
N VAL A 202 15.56 -18.00 -8.03
CA VAL A 202 15.66 -19.46 -8.13
C VAL A 202 17.04 -19.88 -8.65
N GLN A 203 17.57 -19.20 -9.64
CA GLN A 203 18.87 -19.54 -10.25
C GLN A 203 20.05 -18.90 -9.52
N ASN A 204 19.80 -17.91 -8.68
CA ASN A 204 20.86 -17.18 -7.99
C ASN A 204 20.53 -16.99 -6.50
N SER A 205 21.52 -17.23 -5.66
CA SER A 205 21.45 -16.94 -4.22
C SER A 205 21.78 -15.47 -3.88
N ASN A 206 22.36 -14.73 -4.85
CA ASN A 206 22.79 -13.35 -4.69
C ASN A 206 22.02 -12.42 -5.63
N VAL A 207 21.36 -11.43 -5.06
CA VAL A 207 20.55 -10.45 -5.81
C VAL A 207 21.38 -9.68 -6.85
N SER A 208 22.59 -9.24 -6.50
CA SER A 208 23.45 -8.49 -7.42
C SER A 208 23.84 -9.30 -8.65
N THR A 209 24.14 -10.60 -8.47
CA THR A 209 24.41 -11.53 -9.59
C THR A 209 23.16 -11.72 -10.43
N GLY A 210 22.00 -11.90 -9.80
CA GLY A 210 20.70 -12.00 -10.47
C GLY A 210 20.40 -10.77 -11.33
N ILE A 211 20.59 -9.56 -10.81
CA ILE A 211 20.45 -8.30 -11.55
C ILE A 211 21.33 -8.28 -12.81
N SER A 212 22.63 -8.61 -12.66
CA SER A 212 23.57 -8.63 -13.78
C SER A 212 23.16 -9.61 -14.89
N LEU A 213 22.69 -10.80 -14.51
CA LEU A 213 22.18 -11.80 -15.43
C LEU A 213 20.90 -11.37 -16.12
N ILE A 214 19.95 -10.78 -15.39
CA ILE A 214 18.73 -10.23 -15.99
C ILE A 214 19.07 -9.18 -17.05
N LYS A 215 20.00 -8.26 -16.73
CA LYS A 215 20.43 -7.22 -17.67
C LYS A 215 21.08 -7.78 -18.94
N SER A 216 21.79 -8.90 -18.85
CA SER A 216 22.51 -9.49 -19.99
C SER A 216 21.71 -10.52 -20.79
N SER A 217 20.72 -11.20 -20.18
CA SER A 217 20.05 -12.35 -20.80
C SER A 217 18.57 -12.18 -21.09
N ILE A 218 17.91 -11.19 -20.47
CA ILE A 218 16.49 -10.93 -20.69
C ILE A 218 16.32 -9.68 -21.58
N ILE A 219 15.43 -9.77 -22.56
CA ILE A 219 15.12 -8.67 -23.50
C ILE A 219 14.70 -7.42 -22.74
N ASP A 220 15.10 -6.27 -23.23
CA ASP A 220 14.73 -4.98 -22.63
C ASP A 220 13.24 -4.68 -22.82
N SER A 221 12.56 -4.39 -21.71
CA SER A 221 11.15 -4.10 -21.66
C SER A 221 10.84 -3.14 -20.51
N ASP A 222 9.67 -2.54 -20.50
CA ASP A 222 9.24 -1.67 -19.41
C ASP A 222 9.01 -2.46 -18.11
N ILE A 223 8.53 -3.70 -18.20
CA ILE A 223 8.37 -4.61 -17.05
C ILE A 223 9.73 -4.91 -16.42
N ARG A 224 10.72 -5.26 -17.24
CA ARG A 224 12.10 -5.52 -16.76
C ARG A 224 12.68 -4.28 -16.08
N LYS A 225 12.54 -3.11 -16.71
CA LYS A 225 13.03 -1.83 -16.15
C LYS A 225 12.37 -1.52 -14.80
N GLU A 226 11.06 -1.69 -14.69
CA GLU A 226 10.32 -1.46 -13.46
C GLU A 226 10.82 -2.38 -12.33
N ILE A 227 10.92 -3.68 -12.58
CA ILE A 227 11.43 -4.65 -11.59
C ILE A 227 12.85 -4.32 -11.16
N LEU A 228 13.74 -4.08 -12.13
CA LEU A 228 15.14 -3.74 -11.82
C LEU A 228 15.26 -2.44 -11.05
N SER A 229 14.54 -1.40 -11.47
CA SER A 229 14.52 -0.12 -10.76
C SER A 229 14.08 -0.28 -9.32
N PHE A 230 13.02 -1.05 -9.05
CA PHE A 230 12.57 -1.32 -7.70
C PHE A 230 13.65 -2.03 -6.88
N VAL A 231 14.24 -3.09 -7.42
CA VAL A 231 15.22 -3.91 -6.69
C VAL A 231 16.53 -3.14 -6.42
N GLU A 232 16.98 -2.33 -7.38
CA GLU A 232 18.21 -1.53 -7.27
C GLU A 232 18.08 -0.34 -6.30
N ASN A 233 16.87 0.23 -6.18
CA ASN A 233 16.58 1.37 -5.29
C ASN A 233 16.02 0.95 -3.92
N SER A 234 16.04 -0.33 -3.58
CA SER A 234 15.56 -0.82 -2.31
C SER A 234 16.57 -0.55 -1.19
N ASP A 235 16.27 0.43 -0.33
CA ASP A 235 17.10 0.78 0.84
C ASP A 235 17.07 -0.30 1.93
N LYS A 236 15.94 -0.96 2.12
CA LYS A 236 15.76 -2.04 3.11
C LYS A 236 16.26 -3.40 2.63
N GLY A 237 16.62 -3.50 1.35
CA GLY A 237 16.81 -4.77 0.66
C GLY A 237 15.50 -5.52 0.48
N ILE A 238 15.42 -6.34 -0.55
CA ILE A 238 14.21 -7.10 -0.89
C ILE A 238 14.07 -8.38 -0.05
N ILE A 239 12.84 -8.91 0.05
CA ILE A 239 12.59 -10.24 0.63
C ILE A 239 13.41 -11.32 -0.12
N ARG A 240 13.65 -12.45 0.55
CA ARG A 240 14.44 -13.56 -0.02
C ARG A 240 13.58 -14.48 -0.90
N GLY A 241 14.26 -15.22 -1.78
CA GLY A 241 13.68 -16.39 -2.45
C GLY A 241 13.42 -17.54 -1.47
N ILE A 242 12.81 -18.60 -1.96
CA ILE A 242 12.66 -19.86 -1.22
C ILE A 242 14.05 -20.50 -1.14
N ILE A 243 14.53 -20.76 0.06
CA ILE A 243 15.74 -21.56 0.31
C ILE A 243 15.35 -23.02 0.26
#